data_0f7830b7e76681be854ba49c75f798e5
#
_entry.id   0f7830b7e76681be854ba49c75f798e5
#
_cell.length_a   1.000
_cell.length_b   1.000
_cell.length_c   1.000
_cell.angle_alpha   90.00
_cell.angle_beta   90.00
_cell.angle_gamma   90.00
#
_symmetry.space_group_name_H-M   'P 1'
#
loop_
_entity.id
_entity.type
_entity.pdbx_description
1 polymer ?
#
loop_
_entity_poly.entity_id
_entity_poly.type
_entity_poly.pdbx_seq_one_letter_code
_entity_poly.pdbx_strand_id
1 'polypeptide(L)'
;MNEIGIQLTEVRVIRDEEDVIVETVNHLRKTYDYVFTTGGIGPTHDDITSESIAKAFSVDLEINQGALSILKEYYKDGELTEARMKMTKMPVGSELIENPVSRAPGFKMDNVFVLSLIHI
;
A
#
# COMPACT_ATOMS: atom_id res chain seq x y z
N MET A 1 12.69 -13.39 -6.73
CA MET A 1 11.62 -13.32 -7.76
C MET A 1 11.94 -14.05 -9.03
N ASN A 2 13.19 -14.39 -9.25
CA ASN A 2 13.57 -15.14 -10.44
C ASN A 2 12.95 -16.53 -10.52
N GLU A 3 12.62 -17.12 -9.36
CA GLU A 3 12.04 -18.45 -9.27
C GLU A 3 10.69 -18.58 -9.97
N ILE A 4 9.94 -17.49 -10.09
CA ILE A 4 8.63 -17.48 -10.73
C ILE A 4 8.64 -16.81 -12.10
N GLY A 5 9.83 -16.66 -12.68
CA GLY A 5 9.98 -16.09 -14.01
C GLY A 5 9.94 -14.57 -14.07
N ILE A 6 9.87 -13.89 -12.93
CA ILE A 6 9.90 -12.43 -12.87
C ILE A 6 11.33 -11.98 -12.62
N GLN A 7 11.82 -11.09 -13.48
CA GLN A 7 13.16 -10.55 -13.35
C GLN A 7 13.11 -9.20 -12.62
N LEU A 8 13.90 -9.07 -11.56
CA LEU A 8 14.05 -7.81 -10.86
C LEU A 8 15.00 -6.91 -11.65
N THR A 9 14.48 -5.85 -12.22
CA THR A 9 15.21 -4.99 -13.15
C THR A 9 15.76 -3.74 -12.51
N GLU A 10 14.99 -3.15 -11.60
CA GLU A 10 15.40 -1.89 -10.95
C GLU A 10 14.88 -1.83 -9.52
N VAL A 11 15.71 -1.29 -8.61
CA VAL A 11 15.31 -1.00 -7.22
C VAL A 11 15.63 0.46 -6.95
N ARG A 12 14.68 1.18 -6.38
CA ARG A 12 14.88 2.56 -5.92
C ARG A 12 14.55 2.70 -4.46
N VAL A 13 15.43 3.35 -3.73
CA VAL A 13 15.17 3.75 -2.35
C VAL A 13 14.98 5.26 -2.37
N ILE A 14 13.79 5.71 -1.98
CA ILE A 14 13.41 7.12 -2.09
C ILE A 14 12.98 7.66 -0.74
N ARG A 15 12.98 8.99 -0.63
CA ARG A 15 12.55 9.67 0.60
C ARG A 15 11.02 9.60 0.72
N ASP A 16 10.56 9.62 1.98
CA ASP A 16 9.13 9.67 2.30
C ASP A 16 8.59 11.08 2.10
N GLU A 17 8.55 11.51 0.84
CA GLU A 17 7.97 12.78 0.43
C GLU A 17 6.96 12.50 -0.67
N GLU A 18 5.76 13.04 -0.53
CA GLU A 18 4.65 12.75 -1.43
C GLU A 18 5.00 12.98 -2.89
N ASP A 19 5.58 14.11 -3.22
CA ASP A 19 5.92 14.44 -4.61
C ASP A 19 6.97 13.49 -5.18
N VAL A 20 7.93 13.04 -4.38
CA VAL A 20 8.94 12.07 -4.80
C VAL A 20 8.30 10.71 -5.07
N ILE A 21 7.42 10.27 -4.18
CA ILE A 21 6.71 9.00 -4.34
C ILE A 21 5.83 9.02 -5.59
N VAL A 22 5.06 10.09 -5.77
CA VAL A 22 4.16 10.23 -6.93
C VAL A 22 4.95 10.19 -8.24
N GLU A 23 6.02 10.95 -8.34
CA GLU A 23 6.85 11.00 -9.53
C GLU A 23 7.48 9.64 -9.84
N THR A 24 8.05 9.01 -8.81
CA THR A 24 8.74 7.73 -8.97
C THR A 24 7.76 6.63 -9.39
N VAL A 25 6.62 6.53 -8.72
CA VAL A 25 5.60 5.52 -9.04
C VAL A 25 5.06 5.72 -10.45
N ASN A 26 4.75 6.97 -10.82
CA ASN A 26 4.25 7.24 -12.15
C ASN A 26 5.25 6.90 -13.25
N HIS A 27 6.53 7.13 -12.99
CA HIS A 27 7.58 6.75 -13.94
C HIS A 27 7.70 5.23 -14.05
N LEU A 28 7.80 4.54 -12.92
CA LEU A 28 8.03 3.10 -12.91
C LEU A 28 6.85 2.30 -13.47
N ARG A 29 5.61 2.69 -13.15
CA ARG A 29 4.44 1.95 -13.62
C ARG A 29 4.23 2.03 -15.13
N LYS A 30 4.79 3.04 -15.76
CA LYS A 30 4.76 3.20 -17.21
C LYS A 30 5.91 2.46 -17.90
N THR A 31 6.99 2.23 -17.17
CA THR A 31 8.22 1.66 -17.71
C THR A 31 8.26 0.14 -17.55
N TYR A 32 7.73 -0.37 -16.44
CA TYR A 32 7.83 -1.79 -16.07
C TYR A 32 6.47 -2.45 -16.00
N ASP A 33 6.47 -3.78 -16.16
CA ASP A 33 5.24 -4.58 -16.11
C ASP A 33 4.65 -4.63 -14.70
N TYR A 34 5.51 -4.66 -13.69
CA TYR A 34 5.10 -4.74 -12.29
C TYR A 34 5.94 -3.80 -11.44
N VAL A 35 5.29 -3.11 -10.52
CA VAL A 35 5.94 -2.23 -9.54
C VAL A 35 5.55 -2.70 -8.15
N PHE A 36 6.54 -2.91 -7.29
CA PHE A 36 6.31 -3.29 -5.90
C PHE A 36 6.86 -2.19 -5.00
N THR A 37 6.04 -1.70 -4.07
CA THR A 37 6.50 -0.76 -3.05
C THR A 37 6.43 -1.43 -1.69
N THR A 38 7.32 -1.06 -0.78
CA THR A 38 7.33 -1.59 0.58
C THR A 38 7.44 -0.46 1.58
N GLY A 39 6.69 -0.59 2.69
CA GLY A 39 6.69 0.40 3.77
C GLY A 39 5.69 1.54 3.57
N GLY A 40 5.54 2.34 4.60
CA GLY A 40 4.74 3.56 4.56
C GLY A 40 3.22 3.37 4.54
N ILE A 41 2.72 2.19 4.90
CA ILE A 41 1.28 1.92 4.93
C ILE A 41 0.76 1.60 6.33
N GLY A 42 1.54 1.91 7.36
CA GLY A 42 1.17 1.68 8.75
C GLY A 42 0.24 2.78 9.31
N PRO A 43 0.06 2.77 10.63
CA PRO A 43 -0.94 3.63 11.26
C PRO A 43 -0.50 5.05 11.60
N THR A 44 0.77 5.39 11.44
CA THR A 44 1.28 6.70 11.87
C THR A 44 1.08 7.76 10.79
N HIS A 45 1.21 9.02 11.19
CA HIS A 45 1.13 10.13 10.22
C HIS A 45 2.34 10.18 9.28
N ASP A 46 3.42 9.49 9.62
CA ASP A 46 4.59 9.38 8.75
C ASP A 46 4.40 8.34 7.64
N ASP A 47 3.38 7.49 7.75
CA ASP A 47 3.04 6.49 6.74
C ASP A 47 2.20 7.15 5.65
N ILE A 48 2.85 7.64 4.60
CA ILE A 48 2.20 8.44 3.56
C ILE A 48 2.06 7.73 2.21
N THR A 49 2.47 6.46 2.12
CA THR A 49 2.49 5.76 0.84
C THR A 49 1.11 5.62 0.21
N SER A 50 0.09 5.21 0.98
CA SER A 50 -1.26 5.04 0.44
C SER A 50 -1.82 6.34 -0.16
N GLU A 51 -1.63 7.44 0.54
CA GLU A 51 -2.07 8.76 0.07
C GLU A 51 -1.33 9.17 -1.20
N SER A 52 -0.03 8.89 -1.24
CA SER A 52 0.80 9.21 -2.39
C SER A 52 0.44 8.39 -3.60
N ILE A 53 0.14 7.09 -3.42
CA ILE A 53 -0.32 6.22 -4.52
C ILE A 53 -1.67 6.71 -5.05
N ALA A 54 -2.61 7.05 -4.17
CA ALA A 54 -3.90 7.58 -4.59
C ALA A 54 -3.71 8.84 -5.44
N LYS A 55 -2.82 9.72 -5.02
CA LYS A 55 -2.52 10.94 -5.77
C LYS A 55 -1.87 10.63 -7.12
N ALA A 56 -0.97 9.66 -7.17
CA ALA A 56 -0.32 9.24 -8.41
C ALA A 56 -1.33 8.75 -9.45
N PHE A 57 -2.40 8.07 -9.00
CA PHE A 57 -3.47 7.58 -9.86
C PHE A 57 -4.63 8.57 -10.01
N SER A 58 -4.55 9.73 -9.38
CA SER A 58 -5.60 10.76 -9.40
C SER A 58 -6.95 10.25 -8.88
N VAL A 59 -6.91 9.47 -7.83
CA VAL A 59 -8.11 8.94 -7.15
C VAL A 59 -8.08 9.31 -5.67
N ASP A 60 -9.23 9.21 -5.01
CA ASP A 60 -9.34 9.46 -3.58
C ASP A 60 -9.03 8.19 -2.78
N LEU A 61 -8.76 8.37 -1.50
CA LEU A 61 -8.73 7.27 -0.53
C LEU A 61 -10.15 7.05 0.01
N GLU A 62 -10.48 5.78 0.22
CA GLU A 62 -11.74 5.42 0.89
C GLU A 62 -11.50 4.22 1.79
N ILE A 63 -12.42 4.01 2.72
CA ILE A 63 -12.35 2.84 3.60
C ILE A 63 -12.61 1.59 2.78
N ASN A 64 -11.66 0.65 2.82
CA ASN A 64 -11.82 -0.66 2.21
C ASN A 64 -12.54 -1.56 3.22
N GLN A 65 -13.70 -2.09 2.84
CA GLN A 65 -14.53 -2.88 3.76
C GLN A 65 -13.86 -4.18 4.18
N GLY A 66 -13.09 -4.79 3.29
CA GLY A 66 -12.32 -6.00 3.63
C GLY A 66 -11.26 -5.72 4.68
N ALA A 67 -10.52 -4.62 4.52
CA ALA A 67 -9.51 -4.20 5.49
C ALA A 67 -10.16 -3.86 6.83
N LEU A 68 -11.29 -3.18 6.81
CA LEU A 68 -12.02 -2.84 8.03
C LEU A 68 -12.48 -4.09 8.78
N SER A 69 -12.98 -5.09 8.06
CA SER A 69 -13.40 -6.36 8.66
C SER A 69 -12.23 -7.08 9.32
N ILE A 70 -11.07 -7.09 8.69
CA ILE A 70 -9.86 -7.71 9.24
C ILE A 70 -9.46 -7.01 10.54
N LEU A 71 -9.47 -5.69 10.57
CA LEU A 71 -9.11 -4.95 11.78
C LEU A 71 -10.11 -5.13 12.90
N LYS A 72 -11.40 -5.17 12.60
CA LYS A 72 -12.44 -5.41 13.61
C LYS A 72 -12.26 -6.77 14.26
N GLU A 73 -11.90 -7.76 13.50
CA GLU A 73 -11.68 -9.10 14.04
C GLU A 73 -10.40 -9.18 14.85
N TYR A 74 -9.34 -8.53 14.38
CA TYR A 74 -8.05 -8.53 15.06
C TYR A 74 -8.12 -7.77 16.39
N TYR A 75 -8.78 -6.62 16.41
CA TYR A 75 -8.96 -5.78 17.61
C TYR A 75 -10.36 -6.00 18.19
N LYS A 76 -10.55 -7.17 18.80
CA LYS A 76 -11.86 -7.58 19.34
C LYS A 76 -12.34 -6.74 20.52
N ASP A 77 -11.46 -5.97 21.14
CA ASP A 77 -11.83 -5.01 22.16
C ASP A 77 -12.68 -3.87 21.57
N GLY A 78 -12.83 -3.85 20.27
CA GLY A 78 -13.78 -3.02 19.56
C GLY A 78 -13.35 -1.60 19.29
N GLU A 79 -12.19 -1.20 19.76
CA GLU A 79 -11.80 0.19 19.60
C GLU A 79 -11.05 0.42 18.29
N LEU A 80 -11.70 1.17 17.39
CA LEU A 80 -11.08 1.58 16.13
C LEU A 80 -10.61 3.02 16.25
N THR A 81 -9.36 3.21 16.65
CA THR A 81 -8.74 4.53 16.74
C THR A 81 -8.55 5.13 15.35
N GLU A 82 -8.26 6.42 15.28
CA GLU A 82 -7.93 7.07 14.00
C GLU A 82 -6.74 6.40 13.34
N ALA A 83 -5.73 6.01 14.13
CA ALA A 83 -4.55 5.33 13.61
C ALA A 83 -4.93 3.99 12.97
N ARG A 84 -5.80 3.22 13.62
CA ARG A 84 -6.27 1.95 13.08
C ARG A 84 -7.12 2.15 11.84
N MET A 85 -8.01 3.14 11.85
CA MET A 85 -8.84 3.46 10.70
C MET A 85 -8.01 3.90 9.49
N LYS A 86 -6.89 4.56 9.71
CA LYS A 86 -5.99 4.95 8.63
C LYS A 86 -5.55 3.75 7.81
N MET A 87 -5.29 2.61 8.45
CA MET A 87 -4.84 1.39 7.75
C MET A 87 -5.93 0.76 6.88
N THR A 88 -7.18 1.18 7.04
CA THR A 88 -8.29 0.68 6.21
C THR A 88 -8.49 1.50 4.95
N LYS A 89 -7.88 2.67 4.87
CA LYS A 89 -8.07 3.56 3.72
C LYS A 89 -7.14 3.19 2.59
N MET A 90 -7.71 2.97 1.43
CA MET A 90 -6.99 2.58 0.22
C MET A 90 -7.50 3.38 -0.98
N PRO A 91 -6.69 3.52 -2.03
CA PRO A 91 -7.16 4.21 -3.24
C PRO A 91 -8.42 3.57 -3.82
N VAL A 92 -9.33 4.40 -4.29
CA VAL A 92 -10.55 3.93 -4.95
C VAL A 92 -10.17 3.08 -6.17
N GLY A 93 -10.75 1.89 -6.26
CA GLY A 93 -10.47 0.97 -7.35
C GLY A 93 -9.32 -0.01 -7.08
N SER A 94 -8.66 0.11 -5.92
CA SER A 94 -7.61 -0.85 -5.56
C SER A 94 -8.18 -2.15 -5.01
N GLU A 95 -7.37 -3.20 -5.06
CA GLU A 95 -7.71 -4.51 -4.52
C GLU A 95 -6.91 -4.79 -3.24
N LEU A 96 -7.58 -5.34 -2.24
CA LEU A 96 -6.95 -5.68 -0.96
C LEU A 96 -5.96 -6.83 -1.12
N ILE A 97 -4.80 -6.70 -0.47
CA ILE A 97 -3.83 -7.79 -0.31
C ILE A 97 -3.69 -8.04 1.18
N GLU A 98 -4.11 -9.22 1.63
CA GLU A 98 -4.03 -9.57 3.04
C GLU A 98 -2.59 -9.83 3.48
N ASN A 99 -2.28 -9.44 4.72
CA ASN A 99 -1.01 -9.73 5.34
C ASN A 99 -1.24 -10.69 6.51
N PRO A 100 -0.86 -11.97 6.39
CA PRO A 100 -1.11 -12.95 7.45
C PRO A 100 -0.24 -12.75 8.70
N VAL A 101 0.85 -12.00 8.59
CA VAL A 101 1.79 -11.80 9.70
C VAL A 101 1.42 -10.58 10.54
N SER A 102 1.05 -9.48 9.90
CA SER A 102 0.61 -8.28 10.59
C SER A 102 -0.76 -7.87 10.06
N ARG A 103 -1.39 -6.87 10.69
CA ARG A 103 -2.71 -6.42 10.26
C ARG A 103 -2.67 -5.11 9.47
N ALA A 104 -1.50 -4.80 8.90
CA ALA A 104 -1.36 -3.69 7.95
C ALA A 104 -1.50 -4.26 6.53
N PRO A 105 -2.72 -4.33 5.98
CA PRO A 105 -2.93 -4.93 4.67
C PRO A 105 -2.34 -4.06 3.57
N GLY A 106 -1.88 -4.71 2.52
CA GLY A 106 -1.45 -4.02 1.32
C GLY A 106 -2.58 -3.90 0.31
N PHE A 107 -2.27 -3.36 -0.84
CA PHE A 107 -3.26 -3.27 -1.92
C PHE A 107 -2.56 -3.28 -3.28
N LYS A 108 -3.34 -3.60 -4.30
CA LYS A 108 -2.91 -3.57 -5.69
C LYS A 108 -3.72 -2.52 -6.44
N MET A 109 -3.04 -1.64 -7.14
CA MET A 109 -3.67 -0.66 -8.02
C MET A 109 -3.02 -0.79 -9.40
N ASP A 110 -3.77 -1.27 -10.40
CA ASP A 110 -3.26 -1.55 -11.73
C ASP A 110 -2.06 -2.51 -11.66
N ASN A 111 -0.88 -2.11 -12.08
CA ASN A 111 0.33 -2.93 -12.00
C ASN A 111 1.22 -2.59 -10.80
N VAL A 112 0.71 -1.80 -9.85
CA VAL A 112 1.45 -1.39 -8.65
C VAL A 112 0.95 -2.17 -7.44
N PHE A 113 1.87 -2.88 -6.78
CA PHE A 113 1.60 -3.67 -5.58
C PHE A 113 2.22 -2.95 -4.39
N VAL A 114 1.37 -2.51 -3.47
CA VAL A 114 1.80 -1.75 -2.30
C VAL A 114 1.76 -2.64 -1.07
N LEU A 115 2.90 -2.92 -0.49
CA LEU A 115 3.07 -3.92 0.55
C LEU A 115 3.74 -3.32 1.78
N SER A 116 3.50 -3.93 2.95
CA SER A 116 4.30 -3.62 4.13
C SER A 116 5.63 -4.36 4.04
N LEU A 117 6.58 -3.98 4.89
CA LEU A 117 7.88 -4.66 4.92
C LEU A 117 7.75 -6.14 5.26
N ILE A 118 6.72 -6.51 6.02
CA ILE A 118 6.51 -7.87 6.48
C ILE A 118 5.99 -8.79 5.38
N HIS A 119 5.39 -8.24 4.33
CA HIS A 119 4.93 -9.03 3.17
C HIS A 119 6.09 -9.68 2.41
N ILE A 120 7.26 -9.15 2.55
CA ILE A 120 8.43 -9.64 1.85
C ILE A 120 9.04 -10.78 2.66
#